data_ae5575556a53bb3383ab006c1f31bfcd
#
_entry.id   ae5575556a53bb3383ab006c1f31bfcd
#
_cell.length_a   1.000
_cell.length_b   1.000
_cell.length_c   1.000
_cell.angle_alpha   90.00
_cell.angle_beta   90.00
_cell.angle_gamma   90.00
#
_symmetry.space_group_name_H-M   'P 1'
#
loop_
_entity.id
_entity.type
_entity.pdbx_description
1 polymer ?
#
loop_
_entity_poly.entity_id
_entity_poly.type
_entity_poly.pdbx_seq_one_letter_code
_entity_poly.pdbx_strand_id
1 'polypeptide(L)'
;MKRNLFFILMFTCCSMVLCAQTMTESDHIRKGNRLYADSLFEKAEIEYRRALELNPQSTDAMYNLGNALFYQIPQSQEKAEAKGKEAMQQYITASKLETDKDKLAGIYHNLGTLLYMAQQYPLSVEAYKEAMRNNPHDDETRYNLAKAMHMLKQQEQEQQQDQQEQQQQQQQQQQQDQQQQQQEQQQQQDQQQQQDQQQQQDQQQQEQQQQISKENAEQMLNALMQDEKQIQEKQKKMMQERQGKTFEKDW
;
A
#
# COMPACT_ATOMS: atom_id res chain seq x y z
N MET A 1 32.39 -80.36 -7.05
CA MET A 1 33.04 -79.20 -7.69
C MET A 1 32.04 -78.26 -8.43
N LYS A 2 31.14 -78.69 -9.27
CA LYS A 2 30.21 -77.86 -10.05
C LYS A 2 29.26 -77.02 -9.19
N ARG A 3 28.84 -77.57 -8.01
CA ARG A 3 27.90 -76.85 -7.09
C ARG A 3 28.57 -75.70 -6.38
N ASN A 4 29.83 -75.79 -6.02
CA ASN A 4 30.56 -74.69 -5.36
C ASN A 4 30.98 -73.63 -6.34
N LEU A 5 31.20 -73.96 -7.62
CA LEU A 5 31.47 -72.99 -8.67
C LEU A 5 30.24 -72.11 -8.94
N PHE A 6 29.01 -72.64 -8.87
CA PHE A 6 27.77 -71.96 -9.05
C PHE A 6 27.49 -70.89 -7.93
N PHE A 7 27.82 -71.25 -6.67
CA PHE A 7 27.73 -70.35 -5.54
C PHE A 7 28.76 -69.20 -5.60
N ILE A 8 29.98 -69.49 -6.05
CA ILE A 8 31.03 -68.50 -6.23
C ILE A 8 30.62 -67.52 -7.36
N LEU A 9 30.08 -68.02 -8.49
CA LEU A 9 29.61 -67.22 -9.60
C LEU A 9 28.37 -66.31 -9.22
N MET A 10 27.46 -66.87 -8.41
CA MET A 10 26.31 -66.18 -7.89
C MET A 10 26.68 -65.07 -6.89
N PHE A 11 27.68 -65.29 -6.06
CA PHE A 11 28.19 -64.33 -5.08
C PHE A 11 29.01 -63.24 -5.75
N THR A 12 29.75 -63.49 -6.81
CA THR A 12 30.45 -62.47 -7.60
C THR A 12 29.52 -61.66 -8.44
N CYS A 13 28.39 -62.22 -8.92
CA CYS A 13 27.35 -61.44 -9.64
C CYS A 13 26.55 -60.51 -8.70
N CYS A 14 26.32 -60.96 -7.46
CA CYS A 14 25.63 -60.17 -6.45
C CYS A 14 26.48 -58.97 -5.96
N SER A 15 27.81 -59.06 -5.96
CA SER A 15 28.72 -57.98 -5.59
C SER A 15 28.89 -56.91 -6.67
N MET A 16 28.55 -57.19 -7.93
CA MET A 16 28.59 -56.23 -9.02
C MET A 16 27.33 -55.33 -9.13
N VAL A 17 26.23 -55.69 -8.46
CA VAL A 17 24.97 -54.97 -8.53
C VAL A 17 24.88 -53.81 -7.51
N LEU A 18 25.83 -53.72 -6.56
CA LEU A 18 25.76 -52.73 -5.47
C LEU A 18 26.61 -51.47 -5.68
N CYS A 19 27.10 -51.24 -6.87
CA CYS A 19 27.71 -49.96 -7.21
C CYS A 19 26.72 -49.08 -7.99
N ALA A 20 25.50 -48.94 -7.50
CA ALA A 20 24.67 -47.78 -7.86
C ALA A 20 25.42 -46.57 -7.30
N GLN A 21 26.16 -45.89 -8.14
CA GLN A 21 26.89 -44.69 -7.79
C GLN A 21 25.84 -43.65 -7.37
N THR A 22 25.65 -43.50 -6.05
CA THR A 22 24.77 -42.44 -5.52
C THR A 22 25.32 -41.09 -5.96
N MET A 23 24.55 -40.31 -6.63
CA MET A 23 24.96 -38.97 -7.05
C MET A 23 25.29 -38.12 -5.80
N THR A 24 26.41 -37.42 -5.87
CA THR A 24 26.86 -36.52 -4.82
C THR A 24 26.14 -35.17 -4.96
N GLU A 25 26.21 -34.31 -3.93
CA GLU A 25 25.79 -32.91 -3.99
C GLU A 25 26.31 -32.22 -5.25
N SER A 26 27.62 -32.30 -5.49
CA SER A 26 28.25 -31.67 -6.67
C SER A 26 27.72 -32.20 -7.99
N ASP A 27 27.32 -33.48 -8.07
CA ASP A 27 26.74 -34.09 -9.28
C ASP A 27 25.37 -33.49 -9.56
N HIS A 28 24.55 -33.29 -8.51
CA HIS A 28 23.24 -32.64 -8.63
C HIS A 28 23.39 -31.16 -9.02
N ILE A 29 24.33 -30.43 -8.41
CA ILE A 29 24.61 -29.02 -8.80
C ILE A 29 25.03 -28.95 -10.27
N ARG A 30 25.97 -29.77 -10.72
CA ARG A 30 26.44 -29.81 -12.11
C ARG A 30 25.31 -30.16 -13.10
N LYS A 31 24.44 -31.08 -12.74
CA LYS A 31 23.28 -31.44 -13.55
C LYS A 31 22.26 -30.30 -13.57
N GLY A 32 21.98 -29.68 -12.42
CA GLY A 32 21.15 -28.49 -12.32
C GLY A 32 21.67 -27.36 -13.19
N ASN A 33 22.96 -27.05 -13.14
CA ASN A 33 23.60 -26.02 -13.95
C ASN A 33 23.44 -26.25 -15.47
N ARG A 34 23.55 -27.49 -15.93
CA ARG A 34 23.30 -27.82 -17.35
C ARG A 34 21.85 -27.60 -17.72
N LEU A 35 20.92 -28.06 -16.90
CA LEU A 35 19.48 -27.85 -17.14
C LEU A 35 19.11 -26.37 -17.11
N TYR A 36 19.73 -25.59 -16.23
CA TYR A 36 19.55 -24.15 -16.17
C TYR A 36 20.05 -23.45 -17.44
N ALA A 37 21.24 -23.85 -17.92
CA ALA A 37 21.80 -23.34 -19.19
C ALA A 37 20.89 -23.66 -20.40
N ASP A 38 20.20 -24.80 -20.37
CA ASP A 38 19.19 -25.20 -21.35
C ASP A 38 17.82 -24.52 -21.13
N SER A 39 17.72 -23.56 -20.21
CA SER A 39 16.47 -22.88 -19.79
C SER A 39 15.37 -23.81 -19.25
N LEU A 40 15.75 -25.02 -18.81
CA LEU A 40 14.86 -25.99 -18.18
C LEU A 40 14.79 -25.75 -16.67
N PHE A 41 14.33 -24.56 -16.27
CA PHE A 41 14.41 -24.05 -14.89
C PHE A 41 13.69 -24.94 -13.87
N GLU A 42 12.54 -25.50 -14.20
CA GLU A 42 11.81 -26.42 -13.33
C GLU A 42 12.60 -27.73 -13.05
N LYS A 43 13.29 -28.22 -14.06
CA LYS A 43 14.14 -29.43 -13.91
C LYS A 43 15.42 -29.10 -13.13
N ALA A 44 15.99 -27.90 -13.37
CA ALA A 44 17.15 -27.42 -12.63
C ALA A 44 16.81 -27.27 -11.13
N GLU A 45 15.65 -26.70 -10.80
CA GLU A 45 15.13 -26.60 -9.43
C GLU A 45 15.13 -27.96 -8.72
N ILE A 46 14.62 -29.01 -9.37
CA ILE A 46 14.58 -30.36 -8.79
C ILE A 46 16.00 -30.85 -8.42
N GLU A 47 16.97 -30.63 -9.30
CA GLU A 47 18.34 -31.06 -9.03
C GLU A 47 19.01 -30.24 -7.92
N TYR A 48 18.78 -28.93 -7.85
CA TYR A 48 19.31 -28.12 -6.76
C TYR A 48 18.67 -28.47 -5.41
N ARG A 49 17.38 -28.80 -5.38
CA ARG A 49 16.72 -29.28 -4.15
C ARG A 49 17.32 -30.61 -3.68
N ARG A 50 17.63 -31.54 -4.60
CA ARG A 50 18.33 -32.79 -4.28
C ARG A 50 19.74 -32.53 -3.73
N ALA A 51 20.44 -31.54 -4.25
CA ALA A 51 21.71 -31.10 -3.69
C ALA A 51 21.55 -30.61 -2.23
N LEU A 52 20.52 -29.86 -1.94
CA LEU A 52 20.20 -29.34 -0.60
C LEU A 52 19.73 -30.47 0.35
N GLU A 53 19.07 -31.51 -0.16
CA GLU A 53 18.76 -32.72 0.65
C GLU A 53 20.03 -33.42 1.14
N LEU A 54 21.09 -33.42 0.32
CA LEU A 54 22.40 -34.02 0.68
C LEU A 54 23.24 -33.07 1.54
N ASN A 55 23.20 -31.75 1.24
CA ASN A 55 23.91 -30.72 2.00
C ASN A 55 23.03 -29.48 2.19
N PRO A 56 22.30 -29.38 3.30
CA PRO A 56 21.44 -28.26 3.58
C PRO A 56 22.16 -26.92 3.76
N GLN A 57 23.49 -26.90 3.82
CA GLN A 57 24.28 -25.66 3.96
C GLN A 57 25.00 -25.26 2.65
N SER A 58 24.71 -25.93 1.55
CA SER A 58 25.31 -25.63 0.25
C SER A 58 24.89 -24.25 -0.26
N THR A 59 25.76 -23.26 -0.16
CA THR A 59 25.52 -21.90 -0.65
C THR A 59 25.39 -21.88 -2.18
N ASP A 60 26.15 -22.70 -2.89
CA ASP A 60 26.08 -22.87 -4.33
C ASP A 60 24.70 -23.43 -4.78
N ALA A 61 24.18 -24.43 -4.04
CA ALA A 61 22.88 -25.00 -4.36
C ALA A 61 21.74 -24.00 -4.05
N MET A 62 21.81 -23.27 -2.93
CA MET A 62 20.84 -22.24 -2.58
C MET A 62 20.82 -21.10 -3.60
N TYR A 63 22.01 -20.58 -3.96
CA TYR A 63 22.14 -19.53 -4.96
C TYR A 63 21.53 -19.94 -6.31
N ASN A 64 21.90 -21.13 -6.78
CA ASN A 64 21.40 -21.63 -8.06
C ASN A 64 19.91 -22.00 -8.02
N LEU A 65 19.41 -22.48 -6.87
CA LEU A 65 17.97 -22.67 -6.66
C LEU A 65 17.23 -21.34 -6.74
N GLY A 66 17.76 -20.31 -6.06
CA GLY A 66 17.22 -18.95 -6.14
C GLY A 66 17.14 -18.45 -7.58
N ASN A 67 18.20 -18.65 -8.37
CA ASN A 67 18.22 -18.30 -9.78
C ASN A 67 17.18 -19.09 -10.60
N ALA A 68 17.07 -20.39 -10.39
CA ALA A 68 16.07 -21.20 -11.09
C ALA A 68 14.64 -20.81 -10.76
N LEU A 69 14.36 -20.48 -9.50
CA LEU A 69 13.06 -19.96 -9.06
C LEU A 69 12.75 -18.59 -9.63
N PHE A 70 13.74 -17.71 -9.70
CA PHE A 70 13.61 -16.37 -10.29
C PHE A 70 13.11 -16.42 -11.74
N TYR A 71 13.74 -17.27 -12.56
CA TYR A 71 13.34 -17.42 -13.96
C TYR A 71 12.02 -18.17 -14.16
N GLN A 72 11.49 -18.78 -13.11
CA GLN A 72 10.17 -19.40 -13.11
C GLN A 72 9.06 -18.47 -12.59
N ILE A 73 9.38 -17.23 -12.23
CA ILE A 73 8.35 -16.27 -11.77
C ILE A 73 7.38 -16.04 -12.94
N PRO A 74 6.14 -16.57 -12.88
CA PRO A 74 5.18 -16.41 -13.95
C PRO A 74 4.66 -14.98 -13.95
N GLN A 75 4.14 -14.52 -15.08
CA GLN A 75 3.48 -13.23 -15.20
C GLN A 75 2.13 -13.16 -14.43
N SER A 76 1.59 -14.30 -13.96
CA SER A 76 0.37 -14.35 -13.16
C SER A 76 0.68 -14.12 -11.67
N GLN A 77 0.02 -13.15 -11.07
CA GLN A 77 0.36 -12.52 -9.78
C GLN A 77 0.48 -13.51 -8.60
N GLU A 78 -0.44 -14.46 -8.44
CA GLU A 78 -0.46 -15.36 -7.27
C GLU A 78 0.72 -16.34 -7.20
N LYS A 79 1.06 -16.97 -8.35
CA LYS A 79 2.20 -17.90 -8.44
C LYS A 79 3.54 -17.16 -8.47
N ALA A 80 3.57 -15.93 -9.00
CA ALA A 80 4.74 -15.07 -8.99
C ALA A 80 5.22 -14.76 -7.58
N GLU A 81 4.29 -14.43 -6.69
CA GLU A 81 4.60 -14.07 -5.31
C GLU A 81 5.22 -15.24 -4.54
N ALA A 82 4.67 -16.45 -4.67
CA ALA A 82 5.20 -17.64 -4.00
C ALA A 82 6.62 -17.98 -4.46
N LYS A 83 6.88 -18.00 -5.77
CA LYS A 83 8.22 -18.27 -6.33
C LYS A 83 9.21 -17.15 -5.97
N GLY A 84 8.79 -15.89 -6.03
CA GLY A 84 9.62 -14.76 -5.63
C GLY A 84 10.02 -14.79 -4.16
N LYS A 85 9.09 -15.09 -3.25
CA LYS A 85 9.36 -15.26 -1.81
C LYS A 85 10.35 -16.39 -1.56
N GLU A 86 10.18 -17.52 -2.24
CA GLU A 86 11.07 -18.65 -2.09
C GLU A 86 12.48 -18.32 -2.62
N ALA A 87 12.60 -17.70 -3.80
CA ALA A 87 13.89 -17.26 -4.34
C ALA A 87 14.60 -16.30 -3.39
N MET A 88 13.87 -15.31 -2.85
CA MET A 88 14.39 -14.37 -1.86
C MET A 88 14.92 -15.09 -0.62
N GLN A 89 14.17 -16.06 -0.10
CA GLN A 89 14.60 -16.84 1.06
C GLN A 89 15.89 -17.63 0.80
N GLN A 90 16.04 -18.19 -0.40
CA GLN A 90 17.28 -18.89 -0.78
C GLN A 90 18.47 -17.93 -0.81
N TYR A 91 18.34 -16.76 -1.43
CA TYR A 91 19.41 -15.75 -1.45
C TYR A 91 19.78 -15.25 -0.04
N ILE A 92 18.78 -14.95 0.79
CA ILE A 92 19.01 -14.51 2.18
C ILE A 92 19.71 -15.59 2.98
N THR A 93 19.35 -16.86 2.81
CA THR A 93 20.01 -17.97 3.52
C THR A 93 21.44 -18.16 3.03
N ALA A 94 21.64 -18.15 1.71
CA ALA A 94 22.96 -18.25 1.10
C ALA A 94 23.88 -17.12 1.56
N SER A 95 23.41 -15.87 1.61
CA SER A 95 24.22 -14.71 2.01
C SER A 95 24.71 -14.76 3.46
N LYS A 96 24.00 -15.50 4.34
CA LYS A 96 24.40 -15.67 5.74
C LYS A 96 25.46 -16.76 5.95
N LEU A 97 25.55 -17.69 5.01
CA LEU A 97 26.44 -18.84 5.10
C LEU A 97 27.70 -18.69 4.23
N GLU A 98 27.61 -17.88 3.17
CA GLU A 98 28.70 -17.65 2.22
C GLU A 98 29.77 -16.74 2.84
N THR A 99 31.03 -17.01 2.53
CA THR A 99 32.19 -16.25 2.98
C THR A 99 33.03 -15.69 1.82
N ASP A 100 32.89 -16.27 0.63
CA ASP A 100 33.55 -15.81 -0.57
C ASP A 100 32.90 -14.52 -1.08
N LYS A 101 33.73 -13.46 -1.24
CA LYS A 101 33.24 -12.13 -1.60
C LYS A 101 32.63 -12.08 -3.00
N ASP A 102 33.20 -12.79 -3.96
CA ASP A 102 32.67 -12.75 -5.32
C ASP A 102 31.30 -13.47 -5.39
N LYS A 103 31.14 -14.55 -4.65
CA LYS A 103 29.85 -15.22 -4.52
C LYS A 103 28.84 -14.36 -3.76
N LEU A 104 29.25 -13.73 -2.66
CA LEU A 104 28.40 -12.79 -1.92
C LEU A 104 27.94 -11.64 -2.81
N ALA A 105 28.80 -11.08 -3.63
CA ALA A 105 28.43 -10.04 -4.57
C ALA A 105 27.32 -10.49 -5.52
N GLY A 106 27.44 -11.70 -6.10
CA GLY A 106 26.42 -12.27 -6.98
C GLY A 106 25.10 -12.54 -6.26
N ILE A 107 25.16 -13.09 -5.03
CA ILE A 107 23.96 -13.34 -4.21
C ILE A 107 23.21 -12.05 -3.92
N TYR A 108 23.92 -11.02 -3.45
CA TYR A 108 23.31 -9.72 -3.13
C TYR A 108 22.83 -8.96 -4.37
N HIS A 109 23.52 -9.10 -5.52
CA HIS A 109 23.07 -8.56 -6.79
C HIS A 109 21.69 -9.13 -7.18
N ASN A 110 21.55 -10.46 -7.17
CA ASN A 110 20.31 -11.14 -7.54
C ASN A 110 19.18 -10.86 -6.54
N LEU A 111 19.50 -10.82 -5.23
CA LEU A 111 18.56 -10.39 -4.20
C LEU A 111 18.09 -8.95 -4.44
N GLY A 112 19.00 -8.03 -4.77
CA GLY A 112 18.66 -6.66 -5.10
C GLY A 112 17.73 -6.55 -6.32
N THR A 113 17.98 -7.35 -7.35
CA THR A 113 17.15 -7.42 -8.56
C THR A 113 15.74 -7.92 -8.24
N LEU A 114 15.62 -8.98 -7.44
CA LEU A 114 14.33 -9.52 -7.03
C LEU A 114 13.52 -8.52 -6.19
N LEU A 115 14.18 -7.85 -5.24
CA LEU A 115 13.58 -6.81 -4.40
C LEU A 115 13.14 -5.59 -5.24
N TYR A 116 13.93 -5.20 -6.26
CA TYR A 116 13.57 -4.15 -7.19
C TYR A 116 12.29 -4.49 -7.96
N MET A 117 12.21 -5.71 -8.49
CA MET A 117 11.01 -6.18 -9.19
C MET A 117 9.77 -6.24 -8.27
N ALA A 118 9.98 -6.56 -6.99
CA ALA A 118 8.93 -6.52 -5.96
C ALA A 118 8.61 -5.10 -5.46
N GLN A 119 9.18 -4.05 -6.06
CA GLN A 119 9.02 -2.64 -5.69
C GLN A 119 9.44 -2.33 -4.23
N GLN A 120 10.24 -3.21 -3.63
CA GLN A 120 10.83 -3.02 -2.31
C GLN A 120 12.15 -2.22 -2.44
N TYR A 121 12.06 -1.01 -2.97
CA TYR A 121 13.23 -0.20 -3.34
C TYR A 121 14.20 0.07 -2.19
N PRO A 122 13.76 0.34 -0.95
CA PRO A 122 14.70 0.53 0.17
C PRO A 122 15.58 -0.71 0.39
N LEU A 123 14.99 -1.91 0.39
CA LEU A 123 15.73 -3.16 0.58
C LEU A 123 16.58 -3.51 -0.64
N SER A 124 16.11 -3.21 -1.85
CA SER A 124 16.88 -3.37 -3.08
C SER A 124 18.16 -2.55 -3.07
N VAL A 125 18.07 -1.27 -2.66
CA VAL A 125 19.23 -0.38 -2.51
C VAL A 125 20.24 -0.96 -1.53
N GLU A 126 19.81 -1.45 -0.38
CA GLU A 126 20.74 -2.05 0.60
C GLU A 126 21.37 -3.35 0.06
N ALA A 127 20.62 -4.21 -0.61
CA ALA A 127 21.18 -5.40 -1.24
C ALA A 127 22.24 -5.07 -2.30
N TYR A 128 21.97 -4.11 -3.18
CA TYR A 128 22.97 -3.69 -4.17
C TYR A 128 24.21 -3.02 -3.52
N LYS A 129 24.04 -2.28 -2.43
CA LYS A 129 25.18 -1.74 -1.67
C LYS A 129 26.05 -2.85 -1.09
N GLU A 130 25.43 -3.92 -0.55
CA GLU A 130 26.18 -5.09 -0.09
C GLU A 130 26.91 -5.80 -1.25
N ALA A 131 26.29 -5.95 -2.41
CA ALA A 131 26.94 -6.48 -3.60
C ALA A 131 28.16 -5.62 -3.97
N MET A 132 28.03 -4.29 -4.00
CA MET A 132 29.11 -3.34 -4.29
C MET A 132 30.22 -3.33 -3.22
N ARG A 133 29.93 -3.62 -1.95
CA ARG A 133 30.96 -3.79 -0.90
C ARG A 133 31.82 -5.02 -1.14
N ASN A 134 31.23 -6.09 -1.69
CA ASN A 134 31.91 -7.33 -1.98
C ASN A 134 32.64 -7.30 -3.34
N ASN A 135 32.04 -6.65 -4.36
CA ASN A 135 32.69 -6.41 -5.65
C ASN A 135 32.48 -4.96 -6.13
N PRO A 136 33.41 -4.03 -5.80
CA PRO A 136 33.29 -2.60 -6.17
C PRO A 136 33.39 -2.32 -7.69
N HIS A 137 33.85 -3.30 -8.48
CA HIS A 137 34.11 -3.12 -9.92
C HIS A 137 32.96 -3.62 -10.81
N ASP A 138 31.86 -4.06 -10.21
CA ASP A 138 30.67 -4.52 -10.93
C ASP A 138 29.84 -3.34 -11.43
N ASP A 139 30.00 -3.01 -12.71
CA ASP A 139 29.32 -1.89 -13.35
C ASP A 139 27.80 -2.15 -13.49
N GLU A 140 27.39 -3.41 -13.64
CA GLU A 140 25.96 -3.77 -13.72
C GLU A 140 25.27 -3.54 -12.38
N THR A 141 25.88 -4.02 -11.29
CA THR A 141 25.37 -3.75 -9.94
C THR A 141 25.32 -2.25 -9.65
N ARG A 142 26.34 -1.49 -10.04
CA ARG A 142 26.37 -0.03 -9.88
C ARG A 142 25.24 0.66 -10.62
N TYR A 143 24.97 0.25 -11.86
CA TYR A 143 23.84 0.76 -12.65
C TYR A 143 22.50 0.43 -11.99
N ASN A 144 22.31 -0.83 -11.56
CA ASN A 144 21.09 -1.28 -10.91
C ASN A 144 20.86 -0.58 -9.56
N LEU A 145 21.92 -0.32 -8.79
CA LEU A 145 21.88 0.49 -7.56
C LEU A 145 21.38 1.91 -7.86
N ALA A 146 21.95 2.57 -8.86
CA ALA A 146 21.51 3.92 -9.24
C ALA A 146 20.03 3.96 -9.66
N LYS A 147 19.59 2.95 -10.40
CA LYS A 147 18.19 2.78 -10.81
C LYS A 147 17.27 2.57 -9.60
N ALA A 148 17.66 1.71 -8.65
CA ALA A 148 16.89 1.47 -7.43
C ALA A 148 16.80 2.72 -6.55
N MET A 149 17.89 3.49 -6.40
CA MET A 149 17.88 4.77 -5.68
C MET A 149 16.98 5.82 -6.34
N HIS A 150 16.94 5.85 -7.67
CA HIS A 150 16.03 6.74 -8.40
C HIS A 150 14.56 6.40 -8.10
N MET A 151 14.19 5.10 -8.16
CA MET A 151 12.84 4.66 -7.87
C MET A 151 12.45 4.88 -6.40
N LEU A 152 13.38 4.67 -5.47
CA LEU A 152 13.18 4.99 -4.06
C LEU A 152 12.84 6.46 -3.85
N LYS A 153 13.63 7.36 -4.45
CA LYS A 153 13.39 8.81 -4.37
C LYS A 153 12.05 9.20 -4.96
N GLN A 154 11.66 8.60 -6.08
CA GLN A 154 10.35 8.85 -6.69
C GLN A 154 9.21 8.40 -5.75
N GLN A 155 9.32 7.21 -5.18
CA GLN A 155 8.34 6.69 -4.23
C GLN A 155 8.20 7.58 -2.98
N GLU A 156 9.31 8.09 -2.45
CA GLU A 156 9.32 9.03 -1.33
C GLU A 156 8.64 10.37 -1.68
N GLN A 157 8.85 10.87 -2.89
CA GLN A 157 8.20 12.10 -3.38
C GLN A 157 6.69 11.92 -3.54
N GLU A 158 6.25 10.80 -4.11
CA GLU A 158 4.83 10.46 -4.24
C GLU A 158 4.16 10.37 -2.87
N GLN A 159 4.79 9.69 -1.90
CA GLN A 159 4.26 9.60 -0.53
C GLN A 159 4.17 10.96 0.17
N GLN A 160 5.13 11.86 -0.05
CA GLN A 160 5.08 13.22 0.49
C GLN A 160 3.95 14.05 -0.13
N GLN A 161 3.74 13.90 -1.44
CA GLN A 161 2.65 14.57 -2.14
C GLN A 161 1.29 14.10 -1.64
N ASP A 162 1.09 12.79 -1.52
CA ASP A 162 -0.14 12.20 -0.99
C ASP A 162 -0.45 12.68 0.44
N GLN A 163 0.57 12.77 1.29
CA GLN A 163 0.41 13.31 2.65
C GLN A 163 0.01 14.79 2.66
N GLN A 164 0.58 15.61 1.77
CA GLN A 164 0.21 17.01 1.64
C GLN A 164 -1.23 17.17 1.15
N GLU A 165 -1.63 16.39 0.16
CA GLU A 165 -3.01 16.40 -0.36
C GLU A 165 -4.02 15.98 0.72
N GLN A 166 -3.72 14.95 1.51
CA GLN A 166 -4.57 14.53 2.63
C GLN A 166 -4.69 15.63 3.69
N GLN A 167 -3.59 16.32 4.03
CA GLN A 167 -3.64 17.43 4.98
C GLN A 167 -4.48 18.61 4.46
N GLN A 168 -4.36 18.93 3.17
CA GLN A 168 -5.19 19.98 2.56
C GLN A 168 -6.68 19.63 2.58
N GLN A 169 -7.02 18.38 2.26
CA GLN A 169 -8.40 17.90 2.32
C GLN A 169 -8.98 17.97 3.74
N GLN A 170 -8.21 17.58 4.75
CA GLN A 170 -8.63 17.68 6.15
C GLN A 170 -8.86 19.15 6.58
N GLN A 171 -7.98 20.07 6.16
CA GLN A 171 -8.14 21.49 6.46
C GLN A 171 -9.39 22.09 5.77
N GLN A 172 -9.66 21.70 4.53
CA GLN A 172 -10.87 22.14 3.83
C GLN A 172 -12.14 21.62 4.50
N GLN A 173 -12.12 20.36 4.93
CA GLN A 173 -13.24 19.75 5.65
C GLN A 173 -13.51 20.46 6.99
N GLN A 174 -12.46 20.75 7.77
CA GLN A 174 -12.60 21.51 9.01
C GLN A 174 -13.16 22.93 8.79
N GLN A 175 -12.76 23.60 7.72
CA GLN A 175 -13.31 24.91 7.38
C GLN A 175 -14.78 24.83 7.00
N GLN A 176 -15.19 23.80 6.26
CA GLN A 176 -16.61 23.59 5.93
C GLN A 176 -17.45 23.31 7.19
N ASP A 177 -16.96 22.46 8.06
CA ASP A 177 -17.63 22.11 9.32
C ASP A 177 -17.80 23.36 10.22
N GLN A 178 -16.77 24.22 10.31
CA GLN A 178 -16.85 25.48 11.04
C GLN A 178 -17.86 26.47 10.43
N GLN A 179 -17.91 26.55 9.11
CA GLN A 179 -18.90 27.40 8.43
C GLN A 179 -20.33 26.89 8.66
N GLN A 180 -20.51 25.59 8.63
CA GLN A 180 -21.81 24.97 8.90
C GLN A 180 -22.28 25.21 10.33
N GLN A 181 -21.38 25.04 11.31
CA GLN A 181 -21.69 25.36 12.72
C GLN A 181 -22.05 26.84 12.93
N GLN A 182 -21.35 27.76 12.25
CA GLN A 182 -21.69 29.19 12.34
C GLN A 182 -23.06 29.50 11.72
N GLN A 183 -23.42 28.87 10.61
CA GLN A 183 -24.74 29.00 10.01
C GLN A 183 -25.86 28.45 10.91
N GLU A 184 -25.61 27.28 11.53
CA GLU A 184 -26.59 26.71 12.47
C GLU A 184 -26.79 27.59 13.72
N GLN A 185 -25.72 28.15 14.28
CA GLN A 185 -25.83 29.09 15.40
C GLN A 185 -26.60 30.38 15.02
N GLN A 186 -26.35 30.87 13.81
CA GLN A 186 -27.04 32.04 13.33
C GLN A 186 -28.55 31.78 13.12
N GLN A 187 -28.89 30.60 12.57
CA GLN A 187 -30.31 30.22 12.45
C GLN A 187 -31.00 30.02 13.80
N GLN A 188 -30.31 29.48 14.80
CA GLN A 188 -30.87 29.35 16.15
C GLN A 188 -31.12 30.74 16.80
N GLN A 189 -30.20 31.68 16.64
CA GLN A 189 -30.37 33.03 17.14
C GLN A 189 -31.55 33.76 16.45
N ASP A 190 -31.67 33.61 15.15
CA ASP A 190 -32.76 34.18 14.36
C ASP A 190 -34.14 33.60 14.78
N GLN A 191 -34.19 32.31 15.04
CA GLN A 191 -35.41 31.66 15.56
C GLN A 191 -35.77 32.13 16.97
N GLN A 192 -34.79 32.30 17.84
CA GLN A 192 -34.99 32.77 19.19
C GLN A 192 -35.48 34.22 19.21
N GLN A 193 -34.92 35.09 18.37
CA GLN A 193 -35.40 36.45 18.20
C GLN A 193 -36.84 36.53 17.67
N GLN A 194 -37.20 35.65 16.75
CA GLN A 194 -38.58 35.55 16.24
C GLN A 194 -39.55 35.10 17.34
N GLN A 195 -39.20 34.16 18.18
CA GLN A 195 -40.01 33.72 19.30
C GLN A 195 -40.19 34.81 20.35
N ASP A 196 -39.13 35.54 20.68
CA ASP A 196 -39.20 36.67 21.64
C ASP A 196 -40.06 37.78 21.12
N GLN A 197 -39.97 38.10 19.84
CA GLN A 197 -40.84 39.13 19.19
C GLN A 197 -42.31 38.69 19.18
N GLN A 198 -42.58 37.42 18.93
CA GLN A 198 -43.91 36.86 18.95
C GLN A 198 -44.52 36.88 20.36
N GLN A 199 -43.74 36.54 21.39
CA GLN A 199 -44.17 36.65 22.76
C GLN A 199 -44.44 38.07 23.23
N GLN A 200 -43.64 39.06 22.80
CA GLN A 200 -43.89 40.48 23.07
C GLN A 200 -45.13 40.99 22.36
N GLN A 201 -45.41 40.56 21.13
CA GLN A 201 -46.66 40.89 20.43
C GLN A 201 -47.87 40.30 21.14
N ASP A 202 -47.78 39.03 21.56
CA ASP A 202 -48.88 38.38 22.26
C ASP A 202 -49.17 39.03 23.61
N GLN A 203 -48.13 39.46 24.34
CA GLN A 203 -48.28 40.19 25.58
C GLN A 203 -48.92 41.59 25.34
N GLN A 204 -48.44 42.30 24.35
CA GLN A 204 -49.03 43.61 23.98
C GLN A 204 -50.50 43.51 23.55
N GLN A 205 -50.84 42.45 22.80
CA GLN A 205 -52.23 42.19 22.44
C GLN A 205 -53.11 41.84 23.66
N GLN A 206 -52.61 41.09 24.62
CA GLN A 206 -53.33 40.79 25.83
C GLN A 206 -53.52 42.02 26.73
N GLU A 207 -52.50 42.85 26.89
CA GLU A 207 -52.60 44.10 27.64
C GLU A 207 -53.57 45.11 26.97
N GLN A 208 -53.55 45.21 25.65
CA GLN A 208 -54.49 46.08 24.90
C GLN A 208 -55.94 45.57 25.00
N GLN A 209 -56.14 44.26 24.94
CA GLN A 209 -57.50 43.69 25.12
C GLN A 209 -58.08 43.94 26.50
N GLN A 210 -57.27 44.05 27.54
CA GLN A 210 -57.73 44.36 28.90
C GLN A 210 -58.10 45.83 29.09
N GLN A 211 -57.58 46.74 28.26
CA GLN A 211 -57.84 48.19 28.40
C GLN A 211 -58.98 48.75 27.52
N ILE A 212 -59.57 47.98 26.64
CA ILE A 212 -60.58 48.46 25.69
C ILE A 212 -61.97 48.40 26.26
N SER A 213 -62.54 49.62 26.48
CA SER A 213 -63.95 49.70 26.62
C SER A 213 -64.68 49.57 25.27
N LYS A 214 -65.93 49.06 25.28
CA LYS A 214 -66.68 48.73 24.07
C LYS A 214 -66.82 49.85 23.00
N GLU A 215 -66.65 51.12 23.39
CA GLU A 215 -66.83 52.25 22.45
C GLU A 215 -65.63 52.60 21.62
N ASN A 216 -64.42 52.13 21.96
CA ASN A 216 -63.18 52.44 21.20
C ASN A 216 -62.69 51.30 20.32
N ALA A 217 -63.36 50.11 20.35
CA ALA A 217 -62.91 48.89 19.65
C ALA A 217 -62.79 49.03 18.14
N GLU A 218 -63.69 49.75 17.47
CA GLU A 218 -63.62 49.93 16.01
C GLU A 218 -62.50 50.86 15.54
N GLN A 219 -62.23 51.95 16.31
CA GLN A 219 -61.11 52.82 15.94
C GLN A 219 -59.76 52.20 16.15
N MET A 220 -59.61 51.36 17.20
CA MET A 220 -58.37 50.62 17.47
C MET A 220 -58.17 49.45 16.48
N LEU A 221 -59.24 48.78 16.08
CA LEU A 221 -59.17 47.76 15.08
C LEU A 221 -58.64 48.33 13.72
N ASN A 222 -59.07 49.46 13.31
CA ASN A 222 -58.58 50.11 12.09
C ASN A 222 -57.13 50.58 12.22
N ALA A 223 -56.66 50.99 13.39
CA ALA A 223 -55.28 51.38 13.63
C ALA A 223 -54.35 50.14 13.57
N LEU A 224 -54.76 49.02 14.16
CA LEU A 224 -54.04 47.76 14.12
C LEU A 224 -53.89 47.21 12.70
N MET A 225 -54.92 47.28 11.87
CA MET A 225 -54.85 46.84 10.46
C MET A 225 -53.85 47.64 9.63
N GLN A 226 -53.69 48.97 9.91
CA GLN A 226 -52.69 49.81 9.27
C GLN A 226 -51.25 49.48 9.69
N ASP A 227 -51.01 49.15 10.98
CA ASP A 227 -49.71 48.79 11.48
C ASP A 227 -49.25 47.42 10.95
N GLU A 228 -50.18 46.48 10.85
CA GLU A 228 -49.91 45.18 10.24
C GLU A 228 -49.47 45.27 8.78
N LYS A 229 -50.11 46.15 8.01
CA LYS A 229 -49.74 46.39 6.61
C LYS A 229 -48.33 46.99 6.47
N GLN A 230 -47.95 47.87 7.38
CA GLN A 230 -46.62 48.44 7.41
C GLN A 230 -45.54 47.46 7.78
N ILE A 231 -45.83 46.51 8.70
CA ILE A 231 -44.94 45.44 9.07
C ILE A 231 -44.72 44.46 7.90
N GLN A 232 -45.79 44.12 7.18
CA GLN A 232 -45.70 43.30 5.99
C GLN A 232 -44.89 43.94 4.86
N GLU A 233 -45.02 45.26 4.68
CA GLU A 233 -44.21 46.00 3.72
C GLU A 233 -42.73 46.07 4.12
N LYS A 234 -42.42 46.24 5.42
CA LYS A 234 -41.04 46.17 5.93
C LYS A 234 -40.42 44.77 5.79
N GLN A 235 -41.20 43.73 6.07
CA GLN A 235 -40.75 42.35 5.86
C GLN A 235 -40.47 42.03 4.39
N LYS A 236 -41.32 42.53 3.49
CA LYS A 236 -41.11 42.39 2.04
C LYS A 236 -39.84 43.09 1.56
N LYS A 237 -39.55 44.29 2.07
CA LYS A 237 -38.32 45.02 1.77
C LYS A 237 -37.07 44.29 2.31
N MET A 238 -37.14 43.79 3.54
CA MET A 238 -36.02 43.02 4.11
C MET A 238 -35.74 41.69 3.39
N MET A 239 -36.78 41.01 2.89
CA MET A 239 -36.59 39.83 2.06
C MET A 239 -35.94 40.14 0.71
N GLN A 240 -36.29 41.26 0.10
CA GLN A 240 -35.67 41.75 -1.15
C GLN A 240 -34.20 42.15 -0.95
N GLU A 241 -33.85 42.77 0.18
CA GLU A 241 -32.45 43.10 0.49
C GLU A 241 -31.60 41.88 0.83
N ARG A 242 -32.18 40.82 1.42
CA ARG A 242 -31.48 39.54 1.64
C ARG A 242 -31.25 38.78 0.35
N GLN A 243 -32.17 38.77 -0.59
CA GLN A 243 -31.99 38.15 -1.91
C GLN A 243 -30.96 38.87 -2.78
N GLY A 244 -30.82 40.19 -2.63
CA GLY A 244 -29.81 40.97 -3.34
C GLY A 244 -28.37 40.71 -2.87
N LYS A 245 -28.17 40.36 -1.58
CA LYS A 245 -26.83 40.09 -1.02
C LYS A 245 -26.29 38.70 -1.29
N THR A 246 -27.13 37.76 -1.72
CA THR A 246 -26.68 36.38 -2.07
C THR A 246 -26.11 36.30 -3.49
N PHE A 247 -26.33 37.30 -4.34
CA PHE A 247 -25.80 37.34 -5.72
C PHE A 247 -24.44 38.01 -5.87
N GLU A 248 -23.90 38.66 -4.81
CA GLU A 248 -22.59 39.35 -4.89
C GLU A 248 -21.39 38.53 -4.38
N LYS A 249 -21.55 37.23 -4.06
CA LYS A 249 -20.46 36.42 -3.47
C LYS A 249 -19.99 35.23 -4.30
N ASP A 250 -20.35 35.15 -5.56
CA ASP A 250 -19.86 34.11 -6.46
C ASP A 250 -18.89 34.67 -7.52
N TRP A 251 -17.78 35.27 -7.04
CA TRP A 251 -16.57 35.53 -7.83
C TRP A 251 -15.32 35.21 -7.05
#